data_d96a404cca9d48450c79e9c8e47d2f83
#
_entry.id   d96a404cca9d48450c79e9c8e47d2f83
#
_cell.length_a   1.000
_cell.length_b   1.000
_cell.length_c   1.000
_cell.angle_alpha   90.00
_cell.angle_beta   90.00
_cell.angle_gamma   90.00
#
_symmetry.space_group_name_H-M   'P 1'
#
loop_
_entity.id
_entity.type
_entity.pdbx_description
1 polymer ?
#
loop_
_entity_poly.entity_id
_entity_poly.type
_entity_poly.pdbx_seq_one_letter_code
_entity_poly.pdbx_strand_id
1 'polypeptide(L)'
;MQKAKSKKYIIATTIVVAAIAALLTWWLWPKGYEDSIPAQSKAVIRINPAKIKDQAGGQTLPACLGEMMDGTTSGIDMSKPVYAFITPNEYFCITAKIDDEDEFAHALAQKAKLNTGNIDKSDGRNWAWINSGWLVSWDNSNMLCIGPGVAKERDLLRQTITAMINSGDNFTSTDAFNKLKAIDGSIQIYTQLDAVPAPYNMLFRLGVPPDCDPAAIHVFAAANVKRSKQGQLTMSDINCEITSDNDDIINAINAFEQSKGCITTPPTATTAGHLLFMATRAQGKPLLQLLKTDATLRGLLMGLNQTFDADQMIGSTDGLFSIAIDAFGKDWTPSFCMKAETHTSHLFDDANYWLQSAHKQKNVLLKQLSDHAFYLSSDKQQLNFGLQDCNNALYFASPQMIGEAKKPFGFDKSNSANGTLVYISLDVNGLLKQPCFEQGGLHDLIRKFTLGAQHITYQAMSGRKATISIE
;
A
#
# COMPACT_ATOMS: atom_id res chain seq x y z
N MET A 1 59.76 -18.40 39.22
CA MET A 1 59.27 -18.02 37.88
C MET A 1 58.28 -19.04 37.21
N GLN A 2 58.16 -20.29 37.67
CA GLN A 2 57.22 -21.29 37.08
C GLN A 2 55.72 -21.07 37.41
N LYS A 3 55.36 -20.53 38.60
CA LYS A 3 53.96 -20.36 38.97
C LYS A 3 53.19 -19.29 38.16
N ALA A 4 53.90 -18.30 37.58
CA ALA A 4 53.25 -17.25 36.80
C ALA A 4 52.92 -17.67 35.36
N LYS A 5 53.66 -18.63 34.76
CA LYS A 5 53.36 -19.15 33.44
C LYS A 5 52.11 -20.05 33.43
N SER A 6 51.94 -20.89 34.51
CA SER A 6 50.76 -21.77 34.64
C SER A 6 49.43 -20.98 34.68
N LYS A 7 49.36 -19.85 35.39
CA LYS A 7 48.13 -19.02 35.45
C LYS A 7 47.74 -18.41 34.10
N LYS A 8 48.73 -17.99 33.30
CA LYS A 8 48.44 -17.44 31.96
C LYS A 8 47.86 -18.49 31.01
N TYR A 9 48.36 -19.72 31.06
CA TYR A 9 47.81 -20.81 30.23
C TYR A 9 46.41 -21.24 30.67
N ILE A 10 46.12 -21.28 31.98
CA ILE A 10 44.79 -21.57 32.49
C ILE A 10 43.79 -20.52 32.04
N ILE A 11 44.12 -19.22 32.14
CA ILE A 11 43.28 -18.12 31.71
C ILE A 11 43.04 -18.20 30.19
N ALA A 12 44.08 -18.42 29.37
CA ALA A 12 43.95 -18.53 27.92
C ALA A 12 43.07 -19.74 27.52
N THR A 13 43.23 -20.89 28.19
CA THR A 13 42.41 -22.07 27.93
C THR A 13 40.95 -21.84 28.31
N THR A 14 40.68 -21.15 29.43
CA THR A 14 39.32 -20.81 29.88
C THR A 14 38.65 -19.85 28.88
N ILE A 15 39.37 -18.87 28.32
CA ILE A 15 38.84 -17.94 27.32
C ILE A 15 38.52 -18.70 26.03
N VAL A 16 39.40 -19.61 25.59
CA VAL A 16 39.16 -20.43 24.37
C VAL A 16 37.97 -21.36 24.57
N VAL A 17 37.85 -22.01 25.71
CA VAL A 17 36.69 -22.89 25.99
C VAL A 17 35.40 -22.09 26.11
N ALA A 18 35.42 -20.90 26.72
CA ALA A 18 34.27 -20.00 26.75
C ALA A 18 33.89 -19.50 25.37
N ALA A 19 34.86 -19.17 24.52
CA ALA A 19 34.60 -18.77 23.11
C ALA A 19 34.02 -19.93 22.29
N ILE A 20 34.53 -21.15 22.44
CA ILE A 20 34.00 -22.35 21.78
C ILE A 20 32.59 -22.65 22.31
N ALA A 21 32.33 -22.56 23.60
CA ALA A 21 31.02 -22.74 24.19
C ALA A 21 30.02 -21.66 23.69
N ALA A 22 30.46 -20.41 23.58
CA ALA A 22 29.65 -19.32 23.01
C ALA A 22 29.36 -19.53 21.52
N LEU A 23 30.33 -20.00 20.73
CA LEU A 23 30.16 -20.36 19.33
C LEU A 23 29.23 -21.58 19.16
N LEU A 24 29.35 -22.59 20.00
CA LEU A 24 28.47 -23.76 20.00
C LEU A 24 27.06 -23.40 20.45
N THR A 25 26.86 -22.56 21.45
CA THR A 25 25.54 -22.06 21.86
C THR A 25 24.93 -21.18 20.78
N TRP A 26 25.72 -20.37 20.10
CA TRP A 26 25.22 -19.57 18.96
C TRP A 26 24.86 -20.45 17.76
N TRP A 27 25.63 -21.51 17.49
CA TRP A 27 25.37 -22.44 16.39
C TRP A 27 24.23 -23.43 16.67
N LEU A 28 24.01 -23.76 17.97
CA LEU A 28 22.94 -24.63 18.47
C LEU A 28 21.70 -23.87 18.89
N TRP A 29 21.70 -22.51 18.79
CA TRP A 29 20.52 -21.71 19.11
C TRP A 29 19.39 -22.14 18.17
N PRO A 30 18.25 -22.61 18.71
CA PRO A 30 17.15 -23.03 17.86
C PRO A 30 16.70 -21.83 17.03
N LYS A 31 16.76 -21.95 15.71
CA LYS A 31 16.23 -20.92 14.82
C LYS A 31 14.75 -20.72 15.16
N GLY A 32 14.35 -19.46 15.33
CA GLY A 32 12.96 -19.11 15.52
C GLY A 32 12.17 -19.34 14.22
N TYR A 33 10.88 -19.55 14.30
CA TYR A 33 10.02 -19.62 13.10
C TYR A 33 10.10 -18.33 12.26
N GLU A 34 10.42 -17.21 12.89
CA GLU A 34 10.63 -15.89 12.26
C GLU A 34 11.87 -15.88 11.35
N ASP A 35 12.85 -16.73 11.61
CA ASP A 35 14.10 -16.81 10.84
C ASP A 35 13.92 -17.45 9.46
N SER A 36 12.72 -17.99 9.17
CA SER A 36 12.34 -18.47 7.85
C SER A 36 11.96 -17.33 6.88
N ILE A 37 11.86 -16.08 7.35
CA ILE A 37 11.54 -14.92 6.52
C ILE A 37 12.84 -14.42 5.88
N PRO A 38 12.99 -14.42 4.54
CA PRO A 38 14.19 -13.94 3.87
C PRO A 38 14.47 -12.45 4.16
N ALA A 39 15.75 -12.09 4.33
CA ALA A 39 16.15 -10.70 4.62
C ALA A 39 15.66 -9.70 3.55
N GLN A 40 15.63 -10.13 2.29
CA GLN A 40 15.22 -9.32 1.14
C GLN A 40 13.72 -9.47 0.82
N SER A 41 12.88 -9.84 1.81
CA SER A 41 11.43 -9.89 1.62
C SER A 41 10.89 -8.51 1.25
N LYS A 42 10.11 -8.45 0.17
CA LYS A 42 9.54 -7.19 -0.36
C LYS A 42 8.47 -6.60 0.54
N ALA A 43 7.73 -7.46 1.25
CA ALA A 43 6.72 -7.05 2.22
C ALA A 43 6.66 -8.07 3.36
N VAL A 44 6.38 -7.60 4.58
CA VAL A 44 6.18 -8.42 5.78
C VAL A 44 5.04 -7.84 6.59
N ILE A 45 4.05 -8.66 6.90
CA ILE A 45 2.92 -8.34 7.77
C ILE A 45 3.09 -9.17 9.04
N ARG A 46 3.14 -8.51 10.18
CA ARG A 46 3.18 -9.13 11.50
C ARG A 46 1.84 -8.94 12.19
N ILE A 47 1.15 -10.02 12.47
CA ILE A 47 -0.14 -10.05 13.14
C ILE A 47 0.07 -10.60 14.54
N ASN A 48 -0.40 -9.90 15.57
CA ASN A 48 -0.34 -10.35 16.96
C ASN A 48 -1.73 -10.82 17.42
N PRO A 49 -2.01 -12.15 17.41
CA PRO A 49 -3.33 -12.67 17.74
C PRO A 49 -3.72 -12.41 19.20
N ALA A 50 -2.77 -12.47 20.12
CA ALA A 50 -3.01 -12.19 21.56
C ALA A 50 -3.49 -10.73 21.75
N LYS A 51 -2.79 -9.75 21.15
CA LYS A 51 -3.22 -8.33 21.17
C LYS A 51 -4.62 -8.15 20.56
N ILE A 52 -4.89 -8.81 19.42
CA ILE A 52 -6.19 -8.72 18.77
C ILE A 52 -7.29 -9.28 19.68
N LYS A 53 -7.04 -10.43 20.31
CA LYS A 53 -7.98 -11.06 21.25
C LYS A 53 -8.28 -10.17 22.45
N ASP A 54 -7.26 -9.54 23.03
CA ASP A 54 -7.40 -8.60 24.15
C ASP A 54 -8.22 -7.37 23.74
N GLN A 55 -7.92 -6.79 22.58
CA GLN A 55 -8.62 -5.63 22.03
C GLN A 55 -10.07 -5.96 21.63
N ALA A 56 -10.33 -7.19 21.18
CA ALA A 56 -11.66 -7.69 20.87
C ALA A 56 -12.52 -7.99 22.11
N GLY A 57 -11.89 -8.09 23.31
CA GLY A 57 -12.63 -8.36 24.54
C GLY A 57 -13.34 -9.70 24.57
N GLY A 58 -12.77 -10.72 23.91
CA GLY A 58 -13.33 -12.10 23.86
C GLY A 58 -14.48 -12.32 22.86
N GLN A 59 -14.78 -11.34 22.00
CA GLN A 59 -15.77 -11.51 20.92
C GLN A 59 -15.17 -12.15 19.67
N THR A 60 -16.07 -12.66 18.81
CA THR A 60 -15.73 -13.20 17.49
C THR A 60 -15.01 -12.13 16.66
N LEU A 61 -13.87 -12.50 16.11
CA LEU A 61 -13.07 -11.63 15.23
C LEU A 61 -13.85 -11.28 13.95
N PRO A 62 -13.53 -10.16 13.28
CA PRO A 62 -14.08 -9.87 11.97
C PRO A 62 -13.91 -11.06 11.03
N ALA A 63 -14.88 -11.31 10.15
CA ALA A 63 -14.92 -12.52 9.33
C ALA A 63 -13.63 -12.80 8.57
N CYS A 64 -12.93 -11.74 8.10
CA CYS A 64 -11.63 -11.86 7.41
C CYS A 64 -10.49 -12.36 8.32
N LEU A 65 -10.47 -11.95 9.60
CA LEU A 65 -9.52 -12.44 10.60
C LEU A 65 -10.03 -13.74 11.23
N GLY A 66 -11.34 -13.88 11.41
CA GLY A 66 -11.99 -15.10 11.91
C GLY A 66 -11.79 -16.27 10.95
N GLU A 67 -11.98 -16.08 9.64
CA GLU A 67 -11.72 -17.12 8.64
C GLU A 67 -10.25 -17.54 8.59
N MET A 68 -9.32 -16.61 8.80
CA MET A 68 -7.89 -16.92 8.92
C MET A 68 -7.55 -17.64 10.22
N MET A 69 -8.29 -17.38 11.30
CA MET A 69 -8.02 -17.89 12.65
C MET A 69 -8.94 -19.04 13.06
N ASP A 70 -10.10 -19.19 12.40
CA ASP A 70 -11.10 -20.19 12.77
C ASP A 70 -10.82 -21.55 12.12
N GLY A 71 -10.43 -22.53 12.95
CA GLY A 71 -10.22 -23.92 12.57
C GLY A 71 -8.95 -24.26 11.79
N THR A 72 -8.23 -23.29 11.18
CA THR A 72 -6.87 -23.50 10.64
C THR A 72 -5.79 -23.08 11.64
N THR A 73 -6.19 -22.59 12.80
CA THR A 73 -5.30 -22.10 13.86
C THR A 73 -5.16 -23.10 15.01
N SER A 74 -5.88 -24.19 15.00
CA SER A 74 -5.68 -25.30 15.93
C SER A 74 -4.25 -25.81 15.83
N GLY A 75 -3.56 -25.94 16.95
CA GLY A 75 -2.18 -26.32 17.03
C GLY A 75 -1.18 -25.18 16.77
N ILE A 76 -1.64 -23.96 16.44
CA ILE A 76 -0.77 -22.77 16.31
C ILE A 76 -0.70 -22.04 17.67
N ASP A 77 0.52 -21.64 18.07
CA ASP A 77 0.75 -20.83 19.27
C ASP A 77 0.23 -19.39 19.07
N MET A 78 -1.01 -19.18 19.43
CA MET A 78 -1.69 -17.88 19.31
C MET A 78 -1.16 -16.82 20.29
N SER A 79 -0.25 -17.16 21.19
CA SER A 79 0.48 -16.18 22.03
C SER A 79 1.61 -15.51 21.26
N LYS A 80 1.99 -16.05 20.11
CA LYS A 80 3.07 -15.57 19.25
C LYS A 80 2.52 -14.91 17.99
N PRO A 81 3.24 -13.95 17.42
CA PRO A 81 2.86 -13.34 16.14
C PRO A 81 2.82 -14.37 15.01
N VAL A 82 1.90 -14.15 14.08
CA VAL A 82 1.89 -14.80 12.76
C VAL A 82 2.45 -13.82 11.74
N TYR A 83 3.29 -14.30 10.82
CA TYR A 83 3.84 -13.47 9.77
C TYR A 83 3.33 -13.92 8.41
N ALA A 84 2.92 -12.94 7.60
CA ALA A 84 2.72 -13.11 6.17
C ALA A 84 3.75 -12.26 5.44
N PHE A 85 4.35 -12.77 4.35
CA PHE A 85 5.40 -12.03 3.66
C PHE A 85 5.45 -12.37 2.17
N ILE A 86 6.03 -11.45 1.40
CA ILE A 86 6.32 -11.63 -0.03
C ILE A 86 7.82 -11.82 -0.18
N THR A 87 8.22 -12.96 -0.74
CA THR A 87 9.63 -13.26 -1.00
C THR A 87 10.21 -12.37 -2.10
N PRO A 88 11.54 -12.30 -2.28
CA PRO A 88 12.16 -11.61 -3.41
C PRO A 88 11.66 -12.09 -4.77
N ASN A 89 11.28 -13.37 -4.88
CA ASN A 89 10.72 -13.99 -6.08
C ASN A 89 9.19 -13.87 -6.18
N GLU A 90 8.58 -12.97 -5.40
CA GLU A 90 7.15 -12.63 -5.43
C GLU A 90 6.19 -13.75 -4.97
N TYR A 91 6.68 -14.78 -4.30
CA TYR A 91 5.81 -15.75 -3.65
C TYR A 91 5.24 -15.18 -2.36
N PHE A 92 3.94 -15.37 -2.15
CA PHE A 92 3.30 -15.08 -0.88
C PHE A 92 3.48 -16.26 0.08
N CYS A 93 3.93 -15.95 1.30
CA CYS A 93 4.22 -16.94 2.33
C CYS A 93 3.56 -16.56 3.66
N ILE A 94 3.29 -17.58 4.47
CA ILE A 94 2.80 -17.40 5.86
C ILE A 94 3.66 -18.31 6.75
N THR A 95 4.14 -17.77 7.89
CA THR A 95 4.82 -18.56 8.93
C THR A 95 4.22 -18.29 10.30
N ALA A 96 4.13 -19.33 11.12
CA ALA A 96 3.63 -19.28 12.48
C ALA A 96 4.33 -20.32 13.34
N LYS A 97 4.37 -20.08 14.67
CA LYS A 97 4.83 -21.06 15.65
C LYS A 97 3.75 -22.12 15.87
N ILE A 98 4.16 -23.39 15.93
CA ILE A 98 3.29 -24.51 16.31
C ILE A 98 3.44 -24.77 17.81
N ASP A 99 2.32 -25.01 18.46
CA ASP A 99 2.22 -25.44 19.85
C ASP A 99 1.94 -26.94 19.95
N ASP A 100 1.06 -27.47 19.05
CA ASP A 100 0.71 -28.88 18.95
C ASP A 100 0.70 -29.33 17.48
N GLU A 101 1.68 -30.19 17.10
CA GLU A 101 1.87 -30.68 15.73
C GLU A 101 0.70 -31.56 15.26
N ASP A 102 0.18 -32.42 16.16
CA ASP A 102 -0.88 -33.39 15.81
C ASP A 102 -2.21 -32.65 15.65
N GLU A 103 -2.52 -31.69 16.53
CA GLU A 103 -3.69 -30.84 16.42
C GLU A 103 -3.66 -30.00 15.14
N PHE A 104 -2.49 -29.44 14.79
CA PHE A 104 -2.31 -28.68 13.55
C PHE A 104 -2.55 -29.57 12.32
N ALA A 105 -1.93 -30.76 12.28
CA ALA A 105 -2.10 -31.70 11.17
C ALA A 105 -3.56 -32.13 11.00
N HIS A 106 -4.28 -32.38 12.11
CA HIS A 106 -5.68 -32.74 12.09
C HIS A 106 -6.56 -31.59 11.56
N ALA A 107 -6.36 -30.39 12.08
CA ALA A 107 -7.11 -29.19 11.65
C ALA A 107 -6.87 -28.88 10.16
N LEU A 108 -5.62 -28.96 9.70
CA LEU A 108 -5.26 -28.75 8.29
C LEU A 108 -5.95 -29.81 7.40
N ALA A 109 -5.90 -31.09 7.78
CA ALA A 109 -6.51 -32.17 7.02
C ALA A 109 -8.04 -31.99 6.93
N GLN A 110 -8.69 -31.60 8.00
CA GLN A 110 -10.13 -31.35 8.05
C GLN A 110 -10.54 -30.17 7.15
N LYS A 111 -9.86 -29.02 7.26
CA LYS A 111 -10.16 -27.80 6.49
C LYS A 111 -9.87 -27.98 5.00
N ALA A 112 -8.74 -28.55 4.67
CA ALA A 112 -8.33 -28.78 3.29
C ALA A 112 -8.99 -30.01 2.65
N LYS A 113 -9.83 -30.74 3.40
CA LYS A 113 -10.43 -32.03 2.99
C LYS A 113 -9.37 -33.02 2.48
N LEU A 114 -8.23 -33.03 3.14
CA LEU A 114 -7.13 -33.90 2.81
C LEU A 114 -7.36 -35.28 3.46
N ASN A 115 -7.09 -36.33 2.71
CA ASN A 115 -6.89 -37.66 3.32
C ASN A 115 -5.52 -37.68 3.99
N THR A 116 -5.38 -38.36 5.12
CA THR A 116 -4.10 -38.51 5.84
C THR A 116 -2.98 -39.09 4.98
N GLY A 117 -3.29 -39.84 3.92
CA GLY A 117 -2.35 -40.32 2.92
C GLY A 117 -1.76 -39.25 1.97
N ASN A 118 -2.28 -38.02 2.03
CA ASN A 118 -1.77 -36.91 1.21
C ASN A 118 -0.72 -36.03 1.94
N ILE A 119 -0.36 -36.43 3.17
CA ILE A 119 0.72 -35.79 3.94
C ILE A 119 1.98 -36.62 3.71
N ASP A 120 2.98 -35.99 3.10
CA ASP A 120 4.31 -36.54 2.88
C ASP A 120 5.23 -36.17 4.06
N LYS A 121 6.07 -37.07 4.51
CA LYS A 121 7.04 -36.80 5.57
C LYS A 121 8.46 -37.03 5.04
N SER A 122 9.23 -35.94 5.00
CA SER A 122 10.63 -35.98 4.58
C SER A 122 11.44 -34.88 5.20
N ASP A 123 12.74 -35.10 5.36
CA ASP A 123 13.69 -34.13 5.93
C ASP A 123 13.28 -33.60 7.32
N GLY A 124 12.62 -34.45 8.12
CA GLY A 124 12.14 -34.10 9.46
C GLY A 124 10.91 -33.20 9.48
N ARG A 125 10.27 -32.96 8.34
CA ARG A 125 9.07 -32.10 8.22
C ARG A 125 7.93 -32.87 7.53
N ASN A 126 6.72 -32.43 7.84
CA ASN A 126 5.51 -32.81 7.13
C ASN A 126 5.24 -31.85 5.98
N TRP A 127 4.62 -32.35 4.91
CA TRP A 127 4.32 -31.61 3.70
C TRP A 127 2.92 -31.94 3.21
N ALA A 128 2.12 -30.92 2.91
CA ALA A 128 0.82 -31.09 2.31
C ALA A 128 0.61 -30.11 1.16
N TRP A 129 0.07 -30.61 0.04
CA TRP A 129 -0.39 -29.76 -1.06
C TRP A 129 -1.90 -29.56 -0.93
N ILE A 130 -2.34 -28.32 -0.80
CA ILE A 130 -3.75 -27.96 -0.68
C ILE A 130 -4.31 -27.65 -2.08
N ASN A 131 -5.55 -28.07 -2.34
CA ASN A 131 -6.21 -27.94 -3.65
C ASN A 131 -6.30 -26.51 -4.19
N SER A 132 -6.16 -25.50 -3.34
CA SER A 132 -6.10 -24.08 -3.72
C SER A 132 -4.72 -23.64 -4.25
N GLY A 133 -3.77 -24.57 -4.44
CA GLY A 133 -2.44 -24.26 -4.95
C GLY A 133 -1.44 -23.83 -3.88
N TRP A 134 -1.65 -24.21 -2.62
CA TRP A 134 -0.74 -23.90 -1.51
C TRP A 134 0.06 -25.13 -1.09
N LEU A 135 1.36 -24.95 -0.87
CA LEU A 135 2.22 -25.93 -0.24
C LEU A 135 2.45 -25.53 1.22
N VAL A 136 2.10 -26.43 2.14
CA VAL A 136 2.31 -26.25 3.57
C VAL A 136 3.37 -27.22 4.05
N SER A 137 4.35 -26.73 4.80
CA SER A 137 5.36 -27.52 5.50
C SER A 137 5.31 -27.20 6.99
N TRP A 138 5.41 -28.23 7.85
CA TRP A 138 5.44 -28.02 9.30
C TRP A 138 6.25 -29.10 10.01
N ASP A 139 6.67 -28.76 11.21
CA ASP A 139 7.25 -29.65 12.21
C ASP A 139 6.69 -29.28 13.61
N ASN A 140 7.25 -29.80 14.66
CA ASN A 140 6.84 -29.52 16.04
C ASN A 140 7.12 -28.07 16.51
N SER A 141 7.76 -27.24 15.72
CA SER A 141 8.16 -25.89 16.11
C SER A 141 7.52 -24.80 15.28
N ASN A 142 7.32 -25.03 13.99
CA ASN A 142 6.81 -24.02 13.07
C ASN A 142 6.11 -24.59 11.85
N MET A 143 5.24 -23.76 11.27
CA MET A 143 4.67 -23.97 9.96
C MET A 143 5.15 -22.90 8.99
N LEU A 144 5.31 -23.27 7.73
CA LEU A 144 5.57 -22.37 6.62
C LEU A 144 4.70 -22.77 5.42
N CYS A 145 3.93 -21.82 4.92
CA CYS A 145 3.04 -21.98 3.78
C CYS A 145 3.47 -21.07 2.65
N ILE A 146 3.46 -21.56 1.40
CA ILE A 146 3.81 -20.80 0.20
C ILE A 146 2.76 -21.04 -0.90
N GLY A 147 2.39 -19.98 -1.62
CA GLY A 147 1.45 -20.05 -2.75
C GLY A 147 0.87 -18.69 -3.12
N PRO A 148 -0.15 -18.65 -3.99
CA PRO A 148 -0.63 -19.80 -4.77
C PRO A 148 0.33 -20.22 -5.88
N GLY A 149 0.39 -21.52 -6.16
CA GLY A 149 1.17 -22.10 -7.24
C GLY A 149 0.36 -23.15 -8.00
N VAL A 150 0.92 -23.65 -9.10
CA VAL A 150 0.33 -24.76 -9.86
C VAL A 150 1.00 -26.07 -9.49
N ALA A 151 0.30 -27.20 -9.67
CA ALA A 151 0.78 -28.52 -9.24
C ALA A 151 2.18 -28.90 -9.78
N LYS A 152 2.51 -28.46 -11.01
CA LYS A 152 3.83 -28.68 -11.62
C LYS A 152 4.97 -27.89 -10.95
N GLU A 153 4.66 -26.91 -10.14
CA GLU A 153 5.64 -26.09 -9.40
C GLU A 153 5.89 -26.61 -7.98
N ARG A 154 5.21 -27.69 -7.57
CA ARG A 154 5.29 -28.24 -6.22
C ARG A 154 6.73 -28.47 -5.75
N ASP A 155 7.57 -29.05 -6.61
CA ASP A 155 8.97 -29.35 -6.24
C ASP A 155 9.80 -28.07 -6.11
N LEU A 156 9.56 -27.08 -6.97
CA LEU A 156 10.20 -25.77 -6.88
C LEU A 156 9.80 -25.05 -5.58
N LEU A 157 8.52 -25.04 -5.22
CA LEU A 157 8.03 -24.45 -3.99
C LEU A 157 8.59 -25.16 -2.76
N ARG A 158 8.74 -26.50 -2.80
CA ARG A 158 9.39 -27.28 -1.74
C ARG A 158 10.85 -26.88 -1.57
N GLN A 159 11.61 -26.78 -2.66
CA GLN A 159 13.00 -26.31 -2.63
C GLN A 159 13.08 -24.88 -2.07
N THR A 160 12.15 -24.00 -2.44
CA THR A 160 12.07 -22.63 -1.94
C THR A 160 11.86 -22.61 -0.42
N ILE A 161 10.89 -23.36 0.11
CA ILE A 161 10.67 -23.50 1.56
C ILE A 161 11.94 -24.03 2.25
N THR A 162 12.55 -25.08 1.72
CA THR A 162 13.75 -25.68 2.30
C THR A 162 14.92 -24.68 2.32
N ALA A 163 15.08 -23.91 1.26
CA ALA A 163 16.09 -22.84 1.19
C ALA A 163 15.84 -21.73 2.24
N MET A 164 14.59 -21.28 2.41
CA MET A 164 14.23 -20.28 3.41
C MET A 164 14.53 -20.75 4.84
N ILE A 165 14.15 -22.00 5.18
CA ILE A 165 14.40 -22.57 6.52
C ILE A 165 15.89 -22.70 6.81
N ASN A 166 16.68 -23.04 5.81
CA ASN A 166 18.14 -23.27 5.95
C ASN A 166 18.96 -21.99 5.76
N SER A 167 18.36 -20.90 5.28
CA SER A 167 19.07 -19.63 5.08
C SER A 167 19.62 -19.09 6.40
N GLY A 168 20.84 -18.55 6.34
CA GLY A 168 21.41 -17.73 7.42
C GLY A 168 21.09 -16.24 7.26
N ASP A 169 20.60 -15.85 6.08
CA ASP A 169 20.23 -14.49 5.74
C ASP A 169 18.71 -14.30 5.88
N ASN A 170 18.29 -13.81 7.03
CA ASN A 170 16.90 -13.71 7.42
C ASN A 170 16.50 -12.26 7.81
N PHE A 171 15.20 -11.98 7.72
CA PHE A 171 14.63 -10.67 8.00
C PHE A 171 14.82 -10.27 9.47
N THR A 172 14.91 -11.23 10.40
CA THR A 172 15.11 -10.96 11.83
C THR A 172 16.45 -10.28 12.15
N SER A 173 17.43 -10.40 11.24
CA SER A 173 18.73 -9.74 11.35
C SER A 173 18.77 -8.31 10.82
N THR A 174 17.67 -7.80 10.23
CA THR A 174 17.61 -6.49 9.58
C THR A 174 17.12 -5.38 10.52
N ASP A 175 17.52 -4.14 10.25
CA ASP A 175 16.98 -2.95 10.94
C ASP A 175 15.48 -2.78 10.66
N ALA A 176 15.00 -3.19 9.49
CA ALA A 176 13.59 -3.19 9.14
C ALA A 176 12.76 -4.05 10.10
N PHE A 177 13.26 -5.24 10.49
CA PHE A 177 12.58 -6.08 11.47
C PHE A 177 12.53 -5.44 12.85
N ASN A 178 13.64 -4.86 13.32
CA ASN A 178 13.69 -4.17 14.61
C ASN A 178 12.71 -2.99 14.63
N LYS A 179 12.66 -2.21 13.54
CA LYS A 179 11.72 -1.10 13.39
C LYS A 179 10.27 -1.60 13.35
N LEU A 180 9.99 -2.68 12.60
CA LEU A 180 8.66 -3.30 12.53
C LEU A 180 8.16 -3.74 13.90
N LYS A 181 9.02 -4.35 14.72
CA LYS A 181 8.68 -4.77 16.10
C LYS A 181 8.46 -3.61 17.05
N ALA A 182 9.16 -2.49 16.86
CA ALA A 182 9.08 -1.31 17.73
C ALA A 182 7.81 -0.49 17.52
N ILE A 183 7.15 -0.60 16.37
CA ILE A 183 5.91 0.13 16.09
C ILE A 183 4.77 -0.47 16.92
N ASP A 184 3.98 0.38 17.59
CA ASP A 184 2.83 -0.11 18.35
C ASP A 184 1.64 -0.42 17.43
N GLY A 185 1.16 -1.67 17.51
CA GLY A 185 0.02 -2.16 16.74
C GLY A 185 -0.23 -3.65 16.95
N SER A 186 -1.46 -4.08 16.78
CA SER A 186 -1.81 -5.51 16.72
C SER A 186 -1.57 -6.09 15.31
N ILE A 187 -1.56 -5.23 14.29
CA ILE A 187 -1.17 -5.51 12.92
C ILE A 187 -0.09 -4.51 12.55
N GLN A 188 1.05 -5.00 12.10
CA GLN A 188 2.22 -4.20 11.72
C GLN A 188 2.64 -4.63 10.31
N ILE A 189 3.00 -3.67 9.48
CA ILE A 189 3.29 -3.89 8.06
C ILE A 189 4.62 -3.22 7.73
N TYR A 190 5.47 -3.92 7.05
CA TYR A 190 6.63 -3.42 6.31
C TYR A 190 6.45 -3.74 4.83
N THR A 191 6.73 -2.80 3.95
CA THR A 191 6.78 -3.06 2.51
C THR A 191 7.75 -2.12 1.81
N GLN A 192 8.42 -2.60 0.77
CA GLN A 192 9.08 -1.77 -0.22
C GLN A 192 8.02 -1.14 -1.11
N LEU A 193 8.25 0.09 -1.55
CA LEU A 193 7.24 0.82 -2.32
C LEU A 193 6.99 0.21 -3.71
N ASP A 194 8.00 -0.43 -4.31
CA ASP A 194 7.87 -1.15 -5.58
C ASP A 194 7.02 -2.42 -5.48
N ALA A 195 6.91 -3.00 -4.27
CA ALA A 195 6.04 -4.15 -4.01
C ALA A 195 4.54 -3.77 -3.94
N VAL A 196 4.23 -2.48 -3.77
CA VAL A 196 2.85 -1.99 -3.80
C VAL A 196 2.41 -1.87 -5.26
N PRO A 197 1.37 -2.62 -5.71
CA PRO A 197 0.94 -2.58 -7.10
C PRO A 197 0.55 -1.17 -7.56
N ALA A 198 0.91 -0.82 -8.80
CA ALA A 198 0.31 0.33 -9.46
C ALA A 198 -1.21 0.06 -9.67
N PRO A 199 -2.09 1.06 -9.52
CA PRO A 199 -1.85 2.47 -9.24
C PRO A 199 -1.74 2.83 -7.74
N TYR A 200 -1.86 1.88 -6.81
CA TYR A 200 -1.91 2.16 -5.37
C TYR A 200 -0.62 2.79 -4.83
N ASN A 201 0.54 2.45 -5.41
CA ASN A 201 1.82 3.04 -5.02
C ASN A 201 1.89 4.55 -5.30
N MET A 202 1.09 5.08 -6.23
CA MET A 202 1.05 6.52 -6.52
C MET A 202 0.67 7.34 -5.29
N LEU A 203 -0.19 6.82 -4.42
CA LEU A 203 -0.60 7.51 -3.18
C LEU A 203 0.61 7.80 -2.29
N PHE A 204 1.49 6.81 -2.13
CA PHE A 204 2.71 6.95 -1.34
C PHE A 204 3.79 7.76 -2.06
N ARG A 205 3.75 7.82 -3.40
CA ARG A 205 4.69 8.62 -4.20
C ARG A 205 4.35 10.11 -4.23
N LEU A 206 3.15 10.52 -3.84
CA LEU A 206 2.75 11.93 -3.81
C LEU A 206 3.59 12.79 -2.86
N GLY A 207 4.23 12.19 -1.86
CA GLY A 207 5.18 12.85 -0.96
C GLY A 207 6.66 12.63 -1.30
N VAL A 208 6.97 11.91 -2.39
CA VAL A 208 8.31 11.48 -2.77
C VAL A 208 8.69 12.09 -4.13
N PRO A 209 9.93 12.55 -4.33
CA PRO A 209 10.40 13.01 -5.63
C PRO A 209 10.20 11.92 -6.71
N PRO A 210 9.76 12.30 -7.94
CA PRO A 210 9.41 11.34 -8.99
C PRO A 210 10.59 10.49 -9.48
N ASP A 211 11.81 10.96 -9.31
CA ASP A 211 13.07 10.34 -9.73
C ASP A 211 13.68 9.37 -8.70
N CYS A 212 13.11 9.30 -7.50
CA CYS A 212 13.55 8.33 -6.49
C CYS A 212 13.20 6.89 -6.90
N ASP A 213 14.16 5.96 -6.67
CA ASP A 213 13.94 4.54 -6.86
C ASP A 213 12.92 4.01 -5.84
N PRO A 214 11.77 3.49 -6.28
CA PRO A 214 10.75 2.96 -5.37
C PRO A 214 11.23 1.77 -4.53
N ALA A 215 12.17 0.97 -5.01
CA ALA A 215 12.71 -0.17 -4.28
C ALA A 215 13.51 0.24 -3.03
N ALA A 216 14.11 1.45 -3.07
CA ALA A 216 14.85 2.00 -1.94
C ALA A 216 13.96 2.72 -0.91
N ILE A 217 12.64 2.73 -1.12
CA ILE A 217 11.67 3.38 -0.24
C ILE A 217 10.91 2.32 0.53
N HIS A 218 10.98 2.41 1.85
CA HIS A 218 10.34 1.49 2.79
C HIS A 218 9.14 2.16 3.45
N VAL A 219 8.01 1.48 3.47
CA VAL A 219 6.79 1.91 4.14
C VAL A 219 6.55 1.02 5.35
N PHE A 220 6.41 1.63 6.50
CA PHE A 220 5.98 0.98 7.74
C PHE A 220 4.58 1.45 8.08
N ALA A 221 3.71 0.52 8.46
CA ALA A 221 2.37 0.85 8.89
C ALA A 221 1.96 0.01 10.11
N ALA A 222 1.11 0.57 10.96
CA ALA A 222 0.55 -0.16 12.09
C ALA A 222 -0.89 0.23 12.35
N ALA A 223 -1.69 -0.76 12.75
CA ALA A 223 -3.07 -0.58 13.16
C ALA A 223 -3.38 -1.42 14.40
N ASN A 224 -4.41 -1.02 15.13
CA ASN A 224 -5.00 -1.79 16.22
C ASN A 224 -6.45 -2.16 15.86
N VAL A 225 -6.95 -3.24 16.42
CA VAL A 225 -8.37 -3.55 16.38
C VAL A 225 -9.07 -2.72 17.45
N LYS A 226 -10.18 -2.09 17.10
CA LYS A 226 -11.01 -1.33 18.04
C LYS A 226 -12.47 -1.76 17.93
N ARG A 227 -13.23 -1.49 18.96
CA ARG A 227 -14.68 -1.71 18.96
C ARG A 227 -15.38 -0.42 18.53
N SER A 228 -16.25 -0.51 17.52
CA SER A 228 -17.12 0.59 17.12
C SER A 228 -18.18 0.89 18.21
N LYS A 229 -18.83 2.06 18.14
CA LYS A 229 -19.95 2.42 19.01
C LYS A 229 -21.12 1.44 18.92
N GLN A 230 -21.23 0.71 17.81
CA GLN A 230 -22.26 -0.31 17.55
C GLN A 230 -21.83 -1.71 18.02
N GLY A 231 -20.67 -1.85 18.68
CA GLY A 231 -20.14 -3.11 19.18
C GLY A 231 -19.41 -3.97 18.13
N GLN A 232 -19.32 -3.53 16.89
CA GLN A 232 -18.60 -4.24 15.83
C GLN A 232 -17.09 -4.00 15.97
N LEU A 233 -16.29 -5.01 15.61
CA LEU A 233 -14.85 -4.87 15.53
C LEU A 233 -14.47 -4.17 14.23
N THR A 234 -13.67 -3.11 14.36
CA THR A 234 -13.14 -2.33 13.24
C THR A 234 -11.64 -2.13 13.45
N MET A 235 -10.95 -1.77 12.38
CA MET A 235 -9.55 -1.32 12.53
C MET A 235 -9.52 0.12 13.06
N SER A 236 -8.50 0.42 13.86
CA SER A 236 -8.14 1.80 14.19
C SER A 236 -7.52 2.48 12.97
N ASP A 237 -7.23 3.76 13.10
CA ASP A 237 -6.43 4.45 12.12
C ASP A 237 -5.09 3.71 11.90
N ILE A 238 -4.71 3.58 10.64
CA ILE A 238 -3.45 2.98 10.24
C ILE A 238 -2.42 4.10 10.13
N ASN A 239 -1.45 4.11 11.01
CA ASN A 239 -0.35 5.06 10.96
C ASN A 239 0.75 4.51 10.05
N CYS A 240 1.11 5.29 9.04
CA CYS A 240 2.14 4.95 8.05
C CYS A 240 3.36 5.86 8.22
N GLU A 241 4.54 5.29 8.07
CA GLU A 241 5.81 6.02 8.00
C GLU A 241 6.63 5.56 6.81
N ILE A 242 7.11 6.52 6.00
CA ILE A 242 8.02 6.28 4.88
C ILE A 242 9.46 6.51 5.35
N THR A 243 10.37 5.64 4.98
CA THR A 243 11.81 5.75 5.24
C THR A 243 12.62 5.18 4.08
N SER A 244 13.93 5.38 4.14
CA SER A 244 14.90 4.79 3.21
C SER A 244 16.20 4.53 3.96
N ASP A 245 16.97 3.55 3.50
CA ASP A 245 18.35 3.33 3.97
C ASP A 245 19.33 4.30 3.27
N ASN A 246 18.85 5.10 2.31
CA ASN A 246 19.61 6.12 1.62
C ASN A 246 19.22 7.52 2.14
N ASP A 247 20.17 8.17 2.82
CA ASP A 247 19.96 9.52 3.37
C ASP A 247 19.66 10.57 2.30
N ASP A 248 20.18 10.41 1.07
CA ASP A 248 19.89 11.33 -0.03
C ASP A 248 18.41 11.30 -0.42
N ILE A 249 17.79 10.10 -0.41
CA ILE A 249 16.35 9.96 -0.63
C ILE A 249 15.57 10.62 0.48
N ILE A 250 15.96 10.41 1.74
CA ILE A 250 15.30 11.05 2.89
C ILE A 250 15.40 12.58 2.81
N ASN A 251 16.59 13.09 2.47
CA ASN A 251 16.81 14.53 2.29
C ASN A 251 15.98 15.08 1.13
N ALA A 252 15.87 14.34 0.02
CA ALA A 252 15.05 14.72 -1.13
C ALA A 252 13.54 14.75 -0.77
N ILE A 253 13.03 13.78 -0.01
CA ILE A 253 11.66 13.76 0.50
C ILE A 253 11.39 14.98 1.38
N ASN A 254 12.28 15.29 2.32
CA ASN A 254 12.15 16.43 3.22
C ASN A 254 12.21 17.77 2.44
N ALA A 255 13.10 17.90 1.47
CA ALA A 255 13.18 19.10 0.63
C ALA A 255 11.93 19.30 -0.22
N PHE A 256 11.37 18.22 -0.76
CA PHE A 256 10.14 18.24 -1.54
C PHE A 256 8.94 18.64 -0.69
N GLU A 257 8.85 18.13 0.53
CA GLU A 257 7.85 18.52 1.51
C GLU A 257 7.89 20.01 1.81
N GLN A 258 9.08 20.56 2.10
CA GLN A 258 9.26 21.98 2.40
C GLN A 258 8.86 22.87 1.23
N SER A 259 9.09 22.44 -0.01
CA SER A 259 8.77 23.19 -1.21
C SER A 259 7.28 23.29 -1.50
N LYS A 260 6.47 22.29 -1.11
CA LYS A 260 5.04 22.21 -1.43
C LYS A 260 4.15 22.97 -0.46
N GLY A 261 4.58 23.16 0.77
CA GLY A 261 3.71 23.67 1.84
C GLY A 261 2.57 22.69 2.16
N CYS A 262 1.85 22.97 3.23
CA CYS A 262 0.75 22.14 3.69
C CYS A 262 -0.61 22.68 3.22
N ILE A 263 -1.56 21.78 2.98
CA ILE A 263 -2.98 22.10 2.84
C ILE A 263 -3.48 22.45 4.26
N THR A 264 -3.90 23.68 4.44
CA THR A 264 -4.24 24.17 5.78
C THR A 264 -5.54 23.59 6.34
N THR A 265 -6.42 23.06 5.51
CA THR A 265 -7.59 22.26 5.95
C THR A 265 -8.22 21.61 4.73
N PRO A 266 -8.46 20.29 4.70
CA PRO A 266 -9.33 19.73 3.68
C PRO A 266 -10.75 20.26 3.95
N PRO A 267 -11.41 20.85 2.97
CA PRO A 267 -12.75 21.38 3.18
C PRO A 267 -13.70 20.20 3.36
N THR A 268 -14.25 20.06 4.54
CA THR A 268 -15.32 19.10 4.83
C THR A 268 -16.54 19.28 3.92
N ALA A 269 -16.75 20.48 3.41
CA ALA A 269 -17.87 20.80 2.52
C ALA A 269 -17.69 20.29 1.08
N THR A 270 -16.46 20.08 0.60
CA THR A 270 -16.19 19.59 -0.77
C THR A 270 -16.01 18.09 -0.87
N THR A 271 -15.83 17.40 0.25
CA THR A 271 -15.74 15.92 0.27
C THR A 271 -17.12 15.25 0.30
N ALA A 272 -18.14 15.93 0.81
CA ALA A 272 -19.48 15.40 0.91
C ALA A 272 -20.12 15.21 -0.48
N GLY A 273 -20.42 13.95 -0.81
CA GLY A 273 -21.11 13.56 -2.05
C GLY A 273 -20.21 13.11 -3.18
N HIS A 274 -18.88 13.13 -3.04
CA HIS A 274 -17.96 12.55 -4.02
C HIS A 274 -17.62 11.10 -3.68
N LEU A 275 -17.52 10.25 -4.69
CA LEU A 275 -17.00 8.87 -4.52
C LEU A 275 -15.54 8.88 -4.11
N LEU A 276 -14.76 9.73 -4.77
CA LEU A 276 -13.37 9.96 -4.45
C LEU A 276 -13.10 11.46 -4.50
N PHE A 277 -12.47 11.96 -3.47
CA PHE A 277 -11.93 13.32 -3.45
C PHE A 277 -10.46 13.26 -3.03
N MET A 278 -9.64 14.01 -3.76
CA MET A 278 -8.21 14.17 -3.45
C MET A 278 -7.87 15.65 -3.47
N ALA A 279 -7.07 16.09 -2.52
CA ALA A 279 -6.49 17.44 -2.50
C ALA A 279 -5.04 17.39 -2.04
N THR A 280 -4.20 18.20 -2.69
CA THR A 280 -2.78 18.38 -2.34
C THR A 280 -2.32 19.74 -2.84
N ARG A 281 -1.13 20.19 -2.43
CA ARG A 281 -0.41 21.22 -3.17
C ARG A 281 0.54 20.53 -4.15
N ALA A 282 0.58 21.03 -5.38
CA ALA A 282 1.38 20.45 -6.44
C ALA A 282 2.20 21.52 -7.16
N GLN A 283 3.43 21.17 -7.50
CA GLN A 283 4.20 21.85 -8.54
C GLN A 283 4.00 21.09 -9.84
N GLY A 284 3.61 21.78 -10.89
CA GLY A 284 3.14 21.16 -12.12
C GLY A 284 4.21 20.31 -12.84
N LYS A 285 5.47 20.75 -12.85
CA LYS A 285 6.55 19.97 -13.48
C LYS A 285 6.78 18.62 -12.81
N PRO A 286 6.95 18.50 -11.47
CA PRO A 286 7.02 17.22 -10.78
C PRO A 286 5.74 16.39 -10.92
N LEU A 287 4.56 17.02 -10.88
CA LEU A 287 3.28 16.34 -11.09
C LEU A 287 3.21 15.71 -12.49
N LEU A 288 3.58 16.46 -13.52
CA LEU A 288 3.61 15.98 -14.89
C LEU A 288 4.58 14.81 -15.06
N GLN A 289 5.77 14.88 -14.47
CA GLN A 289 6.73 13.77 -14.46
C GLN A 289 6.13 12.53 -13.80
N LEU A 290 5.48 12.67 -12.64
CA LEU A 290 4.82 11.57 -11.95
C LEU A 290 3.71 10.94 -12.80
N LEU A 291 2.84 11.74 -13.44
CA LEU A 291 1.79 11.25 -14.31
C LEU A 291 2.35 10.48 -15.52
N LYS A 292 3.51 10.90 -16.05
CA LYS A 292 4.19 10.23 -17.16
C LYS A 292 4.88 8.91 -16.78
N THR A 293 5.03 8.59 -15.50
CA THR A 293 5.56 7.28 -15.08
C THR A 293 4.56 6.15 -15.33
N ASP A 294 3.27 6.41 -15.23
CA ASP A 294 2.22 5.45 -15.56
C ASP A 294 1.96 5.40 -17.07
N ALA A 295 1.98 4.20 -17.66
CA ALA A 295 1.83 4.01 -19.11
C ALA A 295 0.47 4.47 -19.63
N THR A 296 -0.61 4.27 -18.85
CA THR A 296 -1.98 4.63 -19.23
C THR A 296 -2.15 6.15 -19.20
N LEU A 297 -1.72 6.80 -18.11
CA LEU A 297 -1.79 8.26 -17.98
C LEU A 297 -0.89 8.97 -18.99
N ARG A 298 0.29 8.44 -19.27
CA ARG A 298 1.17 8.93 -20.33
C ARG A 298 0.50 8.84 -21.70
N GLY A 299 -0.15 7.72 -22.00
CA GLY A 299 -0.89 7.56 -23.26
C GLY A 299 -2.05 8.55 -23.40
N LEU A 300 -2.79 8.79 -22.29
CA LEU A 300 -3.84 9.79 -22.23
C LEU A 300 -3.30 11.21 -22.50
N LEU A 301 -2.22 11.60 -21.81
CA LEU A 301 -1.57 12.91 -22.00
C LEU A 301 -1.06 13.09 -23.43
N MET A 302 -0.45 12.06 -24.03
CA MET A 302 -0.03 12.10 -25.43
C MET A 302 -1.22 12.34 -26.37
N GLY A 303 -2.37 11.72 -26.11
CA GLY A 303 -3.60 11.95 -26.88
C GLY A 303 -4.11 13.39 -26.74
N LEU A 304 -4.14 13.93 -25.54
CA LEU A 304 -4.57 15.32 -25.27
C LEU A 304 -3.64 16.33 -25.94
N ASN A 305 -2.31 16.13 -25.87
CA ASN A 305 -1.31 16.99 -26.49
C ASN A 305 -1.37 17.04 -28.02
N GLN A 306 -2.09 16.12 -28.68
CA GLN A 306 -2.37 16.25 -30.12
C GLN A 306 -3.41 17.32 -30.42
N THR A 307 -4.20 17.71 -29.45
CA THR A 307 -5.32 18.66 -29.63
C THR A 307 -5.03 20.01 -28.96
N PHE A 308 -4.51 20.02 -27.75
CA PHE A 308 -4.12 21.21 -27.00
C PHE A 308 -2.90 20.87 -26.12
N ASP A 309 -2.19 21.88 -25.61
CA ASP A 309 -0.97 21.67 -24.81
C ASP A 309 -1.31 21.30 -23.36
N ALA A 310 -1.72 20.04 -23.14
CA ALA A 310 -2.03 19.52 -21.81
C ALA A 310 -0.80 19.50 -20.89
N ASP A 311 0.40 19.26 -21.43
CA ASP A 311 1.65 19.27 -20.68
C ASP A 311 1.96 20.67 -20.13
N GLN A 312 1.77 21.72 -20.94
CA GLN A 312 1.95 23.09 -20.51
C GLN A 312 0.95 23.47 -19.44
N MET A 313 -0.33 23.09 -19.62
CA MET A 313 -1.38 23.36 -18.64
C MET A 313 -1.08 22.72 -17.28
N ILE A 314 -0.78 21.42 -17.26
CA ILE A 314 -0.43 20.72 -16.02
C ILE A 314 0.89 21.26 -15.45
N GLY A 315 1.86 21.51 -16.31
CA GLY A 315 3.17 22.05 -15.92
C GLY A 315 3.11 23.46 -15.31
N SER A 316 2.06 24.22 -15.61
CA SER A 316 1.82 25.56 -15.04
C SER A 316 1.19 25.56 -13.66
N THR A 317 0.74 24.39 -13.17
CA THR A 317 0.16 24.27 -11.82
C THR A 317 1.21 24.63 -10.77
N ASP A 318 0.83 25.52 -9.86
CA ASP A 318 1.68 25.90 -8.72
C ASP A 318 0.78 26.30 -7.55
N GLY A 319 0.54 25.38 -6.64
CA GLY A 319 -0.31 25.60 -5.49
C GLY A 319 -1.31 24.46 -5.28
N LEU A 320 -2.53 24.82 -4.95
CA LEU A 320 -3.59 23.86 -4.63
C LEU A 320 -4.01 23.07 -5.87
N PHE A 321 -4.17 21.76 -5.68
CA PHE A 321 -4.62 20.82 -6.68
C PHE A 321 -5.69 19.91 -6.07
N SER A 322 -6.78 19.65 -6.77
CA SER A 322 -7.81 18.71 -6.33
C SER A 322 -8.40 17.92 -7.48
N ILE A 323 -8.84 16.70 -7.18
CA ILE A 323 -9.63 15.83 -8.05
C ILE A 323 -10.86 15.37 -7.27
N ALA A 324 -12.04 15.50 -7.87
CA ALA A 324 -13.29 14.92 -7.40
C ALA A 324 -13.84 13.96 -8.45
N ILE A 325 -14.29 12.77 -8.04
CA ILE A 325 -14.96 11.77 -8.89
C ILE A 325 -16.30 11.42 -8.26
N ASP A 326 -17.38 11.53 -9.03
CA ASP A 326 -18.76 11.29 -8.55
C ASP A 326 -19.31 9.94 -9.02
N ALA A 327 -18.86 9.45 -10.16
CA ALA A 327 -19.33 8.19 -10.73
C ALA A 327 -18.30 7.55 -11.65
N PHE A 328 -18.49 6.24 -11.87
CA PHE A 328 -17.83 5.49 -12.93
C PHE A 328 -18.88 4.88 -13.86
N GLY A 329 -18.66 5.00 -15.17
CA GLY A 329 -19.42 4.26 -16.18
C GLY A 329 -19.13 2.76 -16.16
N LYS A 330 -19.89 1.97 -16.92
CA LYS A 330 -19.65 0.52 -17.08
C LYS A 330 -18.28 0.19 -17.67
N ASP A 331 -17.74 1.09 -18.46
CA ASP A 331 -16.43 1.04 -19.12
C ASP A 331 -15.31 1.69 -18.27
N TRP A 332 -15.55 1.93 -16.98
CA TRP A 332 -14.65 2.62 -16.05
C TRP A 332 -14.38 4.09 -16.38
N THR A 333 -15.12 4.69 -17.30
CA THR A 333 -14.99 6.13 -17.58
C THR A 333 -15.43 6.94 -16.34
N PRO A 334 -14.54 7.76 -15.75
CA PRO A 334 -14.88 8.54 -14.57
C PRO A 334 -15.69 9.80 -14.92
N SER A 335 -16.68 10.10 -14.08
CA SER A 335 -17.26 11.43 -14.01
C SER A 335 -16.44 12.26 -13.01
N PHE A 336 -15.61 13.17 -13.50
CA PHE A 336 -14.59 13.84 -12.69
C PHE A 336 -14.54 15.35 -12.88
N CYS A 337 -14.01 16.02 -11.87
CA CYS A 337 -13.58 17.43 -11.92
C CYS A 337 -12.20 17.55 -11.28
N MET A 338 -11.23 18.05 -12.02
CA MET A 338 -9.91 18.42 -11.55
C MET A 338 -9.80 19.95 -11.51
N LYS A 339 -9.22 20.50 -10.46
CA LYS A 339 -8.93 21.92 -10.32
C LYS A 339 -7.49 22.10 -9.87
N ALA A 340 -6.82 23.13 -10.37
CA ALA A 340 -5.45 23.44 -10.03
C ALA A 340 -5.20 24.95 -10.02
N GLU A 341 -4.54 25.47 -8.97
CA GLU A 341 -4.03 26.84 -8.98
C GLU A 341 -2.94 26.99 -10.04
N THR A 342 -2.97 28.12 -10.76
CA THR A 342 -1.94 28.50 -11.74
C THR A 342 -1.60 29.96 -11.62
N HIS A 343 -0.36 30.31 -11.87
CA HIS A 343 0.12 31.71 -11.82
C HIS A 343 0.36 32.29 -13.21
N THR A 344 0.05 31.54 -14.27
CA THR A 344 0.22 32.05 -15.64
C THR A 344 -1.12 32.38 -16.29
N SER A 345 -1.18 33.56 -16.92
CA SER A 345 -2.33 34.01 -17.72
C SER A 345 -2.23 33.58 -19.20
N HIS A 346 -1.08 33.06 -19.62
CA HIS A 346 -0.77 32.78 -21.05
C HIS A 346 -1.13 31.34 -21.50
N LEU A 347 -1.92 30.62 -20.70
CA LEU A 347 -2.25 29.22 -21.00
C LEU A 347 -3.08 29.01 -22.26
N PHE A 348 -3.77 30.05 -22.72
CA PHE A 348 -4.71 30.01 -23.86
C PHE A 348 -4.26 30.90 -25.05
N ASP A 349 -3.03 31.40 -25.04
CA ASP A 349 -2.52 32.24 -26.13
C ASP A 349 -2.52 31.47 -27.47
N ASP A 350 -2.30 30.16 -27.44
CA ASP A 350 -2.31 29.27 -28.60
C ASP A 350 -3.68 28.67 -28.95
N ALA A 351 -4.75 29.16 -28.33
CA ALA A 351 -6.12 28.61 -28.51
C ALA A 351 -6.56 28.54 -29.99
N ASN A 352 -6.21 29.55 -30.79
CA ASN A 352 -6.52 29.56 -32.23
C ASN A 352 -5.79 28.42 -32.98
N TYR A 353 -4.55 28.11 -32.58
CA TYR A 353 -3.80 26.98 -33.15
C TYR A 353 -4.47 25.65 -32.75
N TRP A 354 -4.91 25.49 -31.51
CA TRP A 354 -5.62 24.27 -31.06
C TRP A 354 -6.91 24.04 -31.83
N LEU A 355 -7.72 25.10 -32.05
CA LEU A 355 -8.95 25.01 -32.84
C LEU A 355 -8.66 24.55 -34.27
N GLN A 356 -7.61 25.10 -34.90
CA GLN A 356 -7.19 24.68 -36.24
C GLN A 356 -6.64 23.26 -36.26
N SER A 357 -5.89 22.83 -35.25
CA SER A 357 -5.35 21.49 -35.11
C SER A 357 -6.47 20.45 -34.96
N ALA A 358 -7.45 20.75 -34.10
CA ALA A 358 -8.60 19.88 -33.88
C ALA A 358 -9.43 19.68 -35.16
N HIS A 359 -9.62 20.73 -35.94
CA HIS A 359 -10.32 20.64 -37.23
C HIS A 359 -9.66 19.69 -38.25
N LYS A 360 -8.36 19.46 -38.14
CA LYS A 360 -7.61 18.53 -38.99
C LYS A 360 -7.73 17.07 -38.56
N GLN A 361 -8.23 16.82 -37.35
CA GLN A 361 -8.34 15.50 -36.76
C GLN A 361 -9.74 14.92 -37.04
N LYS A 362 -9.79 13.66 -37.45
CA LYS A 362 -11.03 12.93 -37.64
C LYS A 362 -11.66 12.64 -36.26
N ASN A 363 -12.96 12.94 -36.09
CA ASN A 363 -13.72 12.65 -34.87
C ASN A 363 -13.28 13.43 -33.61
N VAL A 364 -12.61 14.57 -33.81
CA VAL A 364 -12.28 15.48 -32.71
C VAL A 364 -12.98 16.81 -32.93
N LEU A 365 -13.78 17.25 -31.97
CA LEU A 365 -14.42 18.56 -31.95
C LEU A 365 -13.88 19.34 -30.74
N LEU A 366 -13.15 20.40 -31.03
CA LEU A 366 -12.80 21.41 -30.03
C LEU A 366 -13.65 22.66 -30.27
N LYS A 367 -14.37 23.09 -29.25
CA LYS A 367 -15.22 24.29 -29.30
C LYS A 367 -14.81 25.25 -28.21
N GLN A 368 -14.58 26.51 -28.58
CA GLN A 368 -14.40 27.58 -27.62
C GLN A 368 -15.77 28.00 -27.06
N LEU A 369 -15.91 28.05 -25.75
CA LEU A 369 -17.14 28.46 -25.04
C LEU A 369 -17.04 29.88 -24.55
N SER A 370 -15.85 30.35 -24.18
CA SER A 370 -15.48 31.72 -23.84
C SER A 370 -13.97 31.90 -24.11
N ASP A 371 -13.44 33.11 -23.81
CA ASP A 371 -12.00 33.39 -24.02
C ASP A 371 -11.07 32.38 -23.31
N HIS A 372 -11.50 31.86 -22.17
CA HIS A 372 -10.71 30.93 -21.36
C HIS A 372 -11.46 29.63 -21.03
N ALA A 373 -12.46 29.23 -21.81
CA ALA A 373 -13.18 27.98 -21.60
C ALA A 373 -13.43 27.25 -22.91
N PHE A 374 -13.20 25.93 -22.91
CA PHE A 374 -13.25 25.05 -24.05
C PHE A 374 -14.03 23.78 -23.76
N TYR A 375 -14.62 23.21 -24.80
CA TYR A 375 -15.22 21.89 -24.80
C TYR A 375 -14.54 21.03 -25.87
N LEU A 376 -14.00 19.91 -25.45
CA LEU A 376 -13.43 18.87 -26.29
C LEU A 376 -14.37 17.67 -26.33
N SER A 377 -14.64 17.15 -27.53
CA SER A 377 -15.35 15.88 -27.74
C SER A 377 -14.59 15.04 -28.73
N SER A 378 -14.40 13.77 -28.41
CA SER A 378 -13.86 12.75 -29.29
C SER A 378 -14.66 11.47 -29.13
N ASP A 379 -14.35 10.44 -29.93
CA ASP A 379 -15.02 9.13 -29.84
C ASP A 379 -14.89 8.49 -28.45
N LYS A 380 -13.86 8.87 -27.68
CA LYS A 380 -13.51 8.27 -26.39
C LYS A 380 -13.77 9.16 -25.20
N GLN A 381 -13.82 10.48 -25.37
CA GLN A 381 -13.84 11.42 -24.27
C GLN A 381 -14.62 12.69 -24.58
N GLN A 382 -15.29 13.19 -23.56
CA GLN A 382 -15.86 14.53 -23.54
C GLN A 382 -15.32 15.28 -22.33
N LEU A 383 -14.78 16.47 -22.55
CA LEU A 383 -14.05 17.23 -21.53
C LEU A 383 -14.35 18.72 -21.66
N ASN A 384 -14.69 19.37 -20.55
CA ASN A 384 -14.67 20.82 -20.44
C ASN A 384 -13.37 21.21 -19.73
N PHE A 385 -12.68 22.22 -20.21
CA PHE A 385 -11.51 22.76 -19.55
C PHE A 385 -11.39 24.27 -19.73
N GLY A 386 -10.70 24.93 -18.81
CA GLY A 386 -10.56 26.37 -18.85
C GLY A 386 -10.03 26.96 -17.53
N LEU A 387 -10.07 28.28 -17.45
CA LEU A 387 -9.80 29.04 -16.23
C LEU A 387 -11.10 29.50 -15.58
N GLN A 388 -11.14 29.48 -14.26
CA GLN A 388 -12.15 30.15 -13.48
C GLN A 388 -11.84 31.66 -13.40
N ASP A 389 -12.80 32.49 -13.72
CA ASP A 389 -12.62 33.95 -13.85
C ASP A 389 -12.17 34.65 -12.55
N CYS A 390 -12.41 34.06 -11.39
CA CYS A 390 -12.18 34.71 -10.10
C CYS A 390 -10.93 34.26 -9.31
N ASN A 391 -10.28 33.11 -9.66
CA ASN A 391 -9.27 32.53 -8.79
C ASN A 391 -8.01 31.99 -9.52
N ASN A 392 -7.79 32.30 -10.79
CA ASN A 392 -6.73 31.74 -11.60
C ASN A 392 -6.64 30.20 -11.47
N ALA A 393 -7.77 29.53 -11.33
CA ALA A 393 -7.85 28.09 -11.18
C ALA A 393 -8.15 27.46 -12.54
N LEU A 394 -7.20 26.69 -13.02
CA LEU A 394 -7.37 25.80 -14.15
C LEU A 394 -8.31 24.66 -13.75
N TYR A 395 -9.27 24.32 -14.61
CA TYR A 395 -10.13 23.18 -14.40
C TYR A 395 -10.19 22.24 -15.61
N PHE A 396 -10.39 20.95 -15.34
CA PHE A 396 -10.77 19.93 -16.29
C PHE A 396 -11.95 19.15 -15.72
N ALA A 397 -13.04 19.04 -16.47
CA ALA A 397 -14.25 18.41 -15.95
C ALA A 397 -14.98 17.61 -17.05
N SER A 398 -15.47 16.43 -16.70
CA SER A 398 -16.46 15.74 -17.51
C SER A 398 -17.74 16.60 -17.62
N PRO A 399 -18.55 16.43 -18.68
CA PRO A 399 -19.78 17.25 -18.84
C PRO A 399 -20.71 17.24 -17.62
N GLN A 400 -20.79 16.09 -16.93
CA GLN A 400 -21.62 15.91 -15.74
C GLN A 400 -21.12 16.73 -14.54
N MET A 401 -19.81 17.02 -14.50
CA MET A 401 -19.15 17.72 -13.39
C MET A 401 -18.87 19.19 -13.67
N ILE A 402 -19.41 19.77 -14.74
CA ILE A 402 -19.20 21.20 -15.07
C ILE A 402 -19.75 22.13 -13.98
N GLY A 403 -20.79 21.73 -13.27
CA GLY A 403 -21.30 22.47 -12.11
C GLY A 403 -20.29 22.54 -10.97
N GLU A 404 -19.54 21.46 -10.73
CA GLU A 404 -18.45 21.41 -9.74
C GLU A 404 -17.27 22.31 -10.16
N ALA A 405 -16.92 22.28 -11.45
CA ALA A 405 -15.88 23.14 -12.01
C ALA A 405 -16.13 24.63 -11.81
N LYS A 406 -17.40 25.06 -11.77
CA LYS A 406 -17.79 26.46 -11.57
C LYS A 406 -17.82 26.90 -10.11
N LYS A 407 -17.82 25.99 -9.14
CA LYS A 407 -17.77 26.34 -7.72
C LYS A 407 -16.42 26.97 -7.39
N PRO A 408 -16.37 27.93 -6.48
CA PRO A 408 -15.11 28.55 -6.04
C PRO A 408 -14.08 27.49 -5.65
N PHE A 409 -12.83 27.69 -6.06
CA PHE A 409 -11.72 26.86 -5.71
C PHE A 409 -10.88 27.56 -4.64
N GLY A 410 -10.76 26.95 -3.51
CA GLY A 410 -10.00 27.47 -2.38
C GLY A 410 -10.40 26.79 -1.09
N PHE A 411 -9.49 26.83 -0.15
CA PHE A 411 -9.70 26.33 1.21
C PHE A 411 -9.70 27.50 2.16
N ASP A 412 -10.52 27.42 3.20
CA ASP A 412 -10.54 28.45 4.24
C ASP A 412 -9.16 28.46 4.94
N LYS A 413 -8.44 29.56 4.80
CA LYS A 413 -7.13 29.80 5.38
C LYS A 413 -7.17 29.98 6.91
N SER A 414 -8.35 30.05 7.51
CA SER A 414 -8.54 30.41 8.92
C SER A 414 -8.17 29.30 9.93
N ASN A 415 -8.01 28.04 9.49
CA ASN A 415 -7.64 26.92 10.37
C ASN A 415 -6.20 26.44 10.13
N SER A 416 -5.23 27.18 10.62
CA SER A 416 -3.80 26.95 10.42
C SER A 416 -3.20 25.80 11.26
N ALA A 417 -3.97 25.06 12.07
CA ALA A 417 -3.41 24.21 13.11
C ALA A 417 -3.03 22.78 12.66
N ASN A 418 -3.58 22.23 11.56
CA ASN A 418 -3.35 20.84 11.16
C ASN A 418 -3.22 20.68 9.64
N GLY A 419 -2.18 21.28 9.07
CA GLY A 419 -1.93 21.15 7.64
C GLY A 419 -1.60 19.71 7.21
N THR A 420 -2.30 19.19 6.20
CA THR A 420 -1.96 17.96 5.53
C THR A 420 -1.28 18.26 4.19
N LEU A 421 -0.29 17.43 3.78
CA LEU A 421 0.33 17.52 2.46
C LEU A 421 -0.56 16.91 1.37
N VAL A 422 -1.23 15.82 1.70
CA VAL A 422 -2.17 15.11 0.82
C VAL A 422 -3.37 14.68 1.65
N TYR A 423 -4.55 14.92 1.10
CA TYR A 423 -5.80 14.41 1.62
C TYR A 423 -6.53 13.63 0.54
N ILE A 424 -6.98 12.42 0.86
CA ILE A 424 -7.81 11.60 -0.03
C ILE A 424 -8.97 11.04 0.79
N SER A 425 -10.16 11.10 0.22
CA SER A 425 -11.39 10.59 0.79
C SER A 425 -12.07 9.67 -0.21
N LEU A 426 -12.48 8.50 0.21
CA LEU A 426 -13.14 7.47 -0.60
C LEU A 426 -14.44 7.01 0.06
N ASP A 427 -15.57 7.18 -0.61
CA ASP A 427 -16.84 6.56 -0.25
C ASP A 427 -16.88 5.13 -0.81
N VAL A 428 -16.58 4.15 0.04
CA VAL A 428 -16.54 2.74 -0.34
C VAL A 428 -17.93 2.23 -0.72
N ASN A 429 -18.96 2.62 0.02
CA ASN A 429 -20.33 2.19 -0.27
C ASN A 429 -20.84 2.75 -1.58
N GLY A 430 -20.54 4.02 -1.88
CA GLY A 430 -20.84 4.65 -3.16
C GLY A 430 -20.09 3.97 -4.30
N LEU A 431 -18.80 3.65 -4.10
CA LEU A 431 -17.96 2.97 -5.08
C LEU A 431 -18.51 1.60 -5.44
N LEU A 432 -18.87 0.78 -4.44
CA LEU A 432 -19.40 -0.55 -4.64
C LEU A 432 -20.77 -0.58 -5.38
N LYS A 433 -21.47 0.54 -5.41
CA LYS A 433 -22.74 0.70 -6.17
C LYS A 433 -22.51 1.14 -7.62
N GLN A 434 -21.29 1.39 -8.03
CA GLN A 434 -21.02 1.83 -9.40
C GLN A 434 -21.19 0.67 -10.40
N PRO A 435 -21.71 0.94 -11.61
CA PRO A 435 -21.99 -0.09 -12.61
C PRO A 435 -20.78 -0.93 -13.05
N CYS A 436 -19.57 -0.37 -12.95
CA CYS A 436 -18.34 -1.09 -13.27
C CYS A 436 -17.96 -2.17 -12.26
N PHE A 437 -18.52 -2.13 -11.01
CA PHE A 437 -18.27 -3.11 -9.96
C PHE A 437 -19.34 -4.20 -9.88
N GLU A 438 -20.47 -4.06 -10.59
CA GLU A 438 -21.56 -5.06 -10.58
C GLU A 438 -21.15 -6.40 -11.23
N GLN A 439 -20.09 -6.41 -12.04
CA GLN A 439 -19.63 -7.59 -12.76
C GLN A 439 -18.30 -8.10 -12.19
N GLY A 440 -18.35 -9.23 -11.46
CA GLY A 440 -17.18 -9.99 -11.04
C GLY A 440 -16.87 -9.97 -9.54
N GLY A 441 -15.97 -10.83 -9.11
CA GLY A 441 -15.56 -11.00 -7.69
C GLY A 441 -14.84 -9.80 -7.07
N LEU A 442 -14.63 -8.70 -7.81
CA LEU A 442 -13.98 -7.50 -7.33
C LEU A 442 -14.79 -6.80 -6.22
N HIS A 443 -16.14 -6.82 -6.33
CA HIS A 443 -17.03 -6.30 -5.30
C HIS A 443 -16.80 -6.98 -3.94
N ASP A 444 -16.78 -8.32 -3.93
CA ASP A 444 -16.57 -9.09 -2.70
C ASP A 444 -15.14 -8.95 -2.17
N LEU A 445 -14.17 -8.84 -3.07
CA LEU A 445 -12.79 -8.60 -2.72
C LEU A 445 -12.63 -7.26 -2.01
N ILE A 446 -13.14 -6.16 -2.57
CA ILE A 446 -13.08 -4.83 -1.96
C ILE A 446 -13.78 -4.85 -0.60
N ARG A 447 -14.98 -5.44 -0.52
CA ARG A 447 -15.73 -5.53 0.74
C ARG A 447 -14.98 -6.29 1.82
N LYS A 448 -14.27 -7.35 1.46
CA LYS A 448 -13.39 -8.10 2.38
C LYS A 448 -12.16 -7.28 2.80
N PHE A 449 -11.49 -6.63 1.85
CA PHE A 449 -10.31 -5.81 2.15
C PHE A 449 -10.61 -4.55 2.96
N THR A 450 -11.75 -3.94 2.74
CA THR A 450 -12.16 -2.74 3.48
C THR A 450 -12.81 -3.07 4.84
N LEU A 451 -12.92 -4.35 5.19
CA LEU A 451 -13.54 -4.81 6.45
C LEU A 451 -14.98 -4.30 6.65
N GLY A 452 -15.68 -4.00 5.56
CA GLY A 452 -17.02 -3.39 5.61
C GLY A 452 -17.02 -1.90 5.92
N ALA A 453 -15.87 -1.24 5.79
CA ALA A 453 -15.76 0.22 5.91
C ALA A 453 -16.73 0.91 4.97
N GLN A 454 -17.34 1.98 5.44
CA GLN A 454 -18.18 2.84 4.63
C GLN A 454 -17.38 3.94 3.98
N HIS A 455 -16.34 4.41 4.67
CA HIS A 455 -15.51 5.52 4.27
C HIS A 455 -14.05 5.27 4.61
N ILE A 456 -13.15 5.69 3.72
CA ILE A 456 -11.70 5.62 3.95
C ILE A 456 -11.12 7.01 3.68
N THR A 457 -10.33 7.52 4.62
CA THR A 457 -9.55 8.75 4.46
C THR A 457 -8.06 8.47 4.56
N TYR A 458 -7.28 9.06 3.66
CA TYR A 458 -5.82 9.08 3.73
C TYR A 458 -5.35 10.52 3.94
N GLN A 459 -4.51 10.73 4.94
CA GLN A 459 -3.96 12.03 5.29
C GLN A 459 -2.45 11.92 5.45
N ALA A 460 -1.69 12.51 4.52
CA ALA A 460 -0.25 12.67 4.69
C ALA A 460 0.02 13.95 5.49
N MET A 461 0.52 13.80 6.71
CA MET A 461 0.84 14.90 7.62
C MET A 461 2.21 15.49 7.34
N SER A 462 3.09 14.69 6.74
CA SER A 462 4.42 15.07 6.26
C SER A 462 4.80 14.16 5.10
N GLY A 463 5.89 14.44 4.41
CA GLY A 463 6.40 13.56 3.34
C GLY A 463 6.75 12.16 3.83
N ARG A 464 6.85 11.97 5.16
CA ARG A 464 7.22 10.69 5.79
C ARG A 464 6.13 10.05 6.62
N LYS A 465 5.08 10.79 7.00
CA LYS A 465 4.03 10.29 7.90
C LYS A 465 2.65 10.50 7.32
N ALA A 466 1.86 9.44 7.32
CA ALA A 466 0.48 9.46 6.89
C ALA A 466 -0.41 8.65 7.83
N THR A 467 -1.70 8.96 7.82
CA THR A 467 -2.73 8.20 8.53
C THR A 467 -3.83 7.79 7.56
N ILE A 468 -4.26 6.53 7.63
CA ILE A 468 -5.44 6.02 6.92
C ILE A 468 -6.50 5.77 7.98
N SER A 469 -7.61 6.51 7.92
CA SER A 469 -8.77 6.30 8.79
C SER A 469 -9.81 5.47 8.07
N ILE A 470 -10.37 4.49 8.77
CA ILE A 470 -11.36 3.54 8.26
C ILE A 470 -12.63 3.68 9.13
N GLU A 471 -13.74 4.11 8.51
CA GLU A 471 -15.02 4.36 9.18
C GLU A 471 -16.16 3.46 8.64
#